data_fe2e3f8289038b33e89a4df70002752d
#
_entry.id   fe2e3f8289038b33e89a4df70002752d
#
_cell.length_a   1.000
_cell.length_b   1.000
_cell.length_c   1.000
_cell.angle_alpha   90.00
_cell.angle_beta   90.00
_cell.angle_gamma   90.00
#
_symmetry.space_group_name_H-M   'P 1'
#
loop_
_entity.id
_entity.type
_entity.pdbx_description
1 polymer ?
#
loop_
_entity_poly.entity_id
_entity_poly.type
_entity_poly.pdbx_seq_one_letter_code
_entity_poly.pdbx_strand_id
1 'polypeptide(L)'
;VYPSDIATRIDSVKVGEIYGPYYNAADDSYNAMQVLKKEALADSVQFRQIQVYAETAEKTKTLADSIYTALKGGADFAEIAQVYGQTGESTWLTAPSYEGAALDADNAKYIKALINGNKKELTNLELGQVNVILQVLDKKDVKDKYQIAVIKRPVEFSKETYNKAYNEFSQFVAQNTTLDKLVENAEESGYRLLERADFRNNEHYVGGV
;
A
#
# COMPACT_ATOMS: atom_id res chain seq x y z
N VAL A 1 6.12 -2.23 -2.32
CA VAL A 1 7.07 -1.23 -2.86
C VAL A 1 7.14 -0.09 -1.87
N TYR A 2 8.34 0.28 -1.47
CA TYR A 2 8.55 1.47 -0.65
C TYR A 2 8.54 2.71 -1.53
N PRO A 3 8.11 3.88 -1.01
CA PRO A 3 8.36 5.14 -1.68
C PRO A 3 9.83 5.29 -2.07
N SER A 4 10.10 5.96 -3.18
CA SER A 4 11.46 6.03 -3.77
C SER A 4 12.50 6.62 -2.82
N ASP A 5 12.09 7.56 -1.96
CA ASP A 5 12.95 8.16 -0.94
C ASP A 5 13.40 7.17 0.12
N ILE A 6 12.55 6.22 0.50
CA ILE A 6 12.86 5.14 1.44
C ILE A 6 13.69 4.06 0.73
N ALA A 7 13.28 3.66 -0.47
CA ALA A 7 13.94 2.58 -1.22
C ALA A 7 15.43 2.86 -1.47
N THR A 8 15.81 4.11 -1.70
CA THR A 8 17.23 4.50 -1.94
C THR A 8 18.10 4.51 -0.68
N ARG A 9 17.51 4.42 0.51
CA ARG A 9 18.20 4.58 1.80
C ARG A 9 18.18 3.35 2.68
N ILE A 10 17.13 2.54 2.55
CA ILE A 10 16.81 1.47 3.51
C ILE A 10 17.91 0.41 3.62
N ASP A 11 18.60 0.09 2.53
CA ASP A 11 19.63 -0.94 2.52
C ASP A 11 20.86 -0.57 3.36
N SER A 12 21.09 0.72 3.60
CA SER A 12 22.19 1.23 4.41
C SER A 12 21.89 1.32 5.90
N VAL A 13 20.62 1.14 6.31
CA VAL A 13 20.16 1.33 7.70
C VAL A 13 20.05 -0.03 8.40
N LYS A 14 20.66 -0.14 9.56
CA LYS A 14 20.62 -1.37 10.37
C LYS A 14 19.29 -1.47 11.14
N VAL A 15 18.91 -2.70 11.48
CA VAL A 15 17.74 -2.94 12.35
C VAL A 15 17.96 -2.25 13.70
N GLY A 16 16.97 -1.47 14.12
CA GLY A 16 16.99 -0.66 15.34
C GLY A 16 17.58 0.74 15.15
N GLU A 17 18.25 1.01 14.04
CA GLU A 17 18.87 2.32 13.76
C GLU A 17 17.84 3.29 13.21
N ILE A 18 17.98 4.57 13.61
CA ILE A 18 17.19 5.69 13.08
C ILE A 18 18.02 6.40 12.01
N TYR A 19 17.44 6.54 10.83
CA TYR A 19 17.99 7.33 9.74
C TYR A 19 17.21 8.64 9.59
N GLY A 20 17.92 9.74 9.56
CA GLY A 20 17.34 11.08 9.39
C GLY A 20 17.68 12.05 10.52
N PRO A 21 17.09 13.25 10.55
CA PRO A 21 16.08 13.69 9.57
C PRO A 21 16.67 13.94 8.19
N TYR A 22 15.90 13.66 7.14
CA TYR A 22 16.24 14.01 5.76
C TYR A 22 15.07 14.73 5.07
N TYR A 23 15.40 15.62 4.14
CA TYR A 23 14.41 16.35 3.36
C TYR A 23 14.01 15.55 2.12
N ASN A 24 12.70 15.46 1.86
CA ASN A 24 12.13 14.86 0.66
C ASN A 24 11.51 15.97 -0.20
N ALA A 25 12.17 16.28 -1.32
CA ALA A 25 11.73 17.33 -2.24
C ALA A 25 10.48 16.95 -3.06
N ALA A 26 10.11 15.65 -3.11
CA ALA A 26 8.95 15.20 -3.88
C ALA A 26 7.62 15.62 -3.22
N ASP A 27 7.62 15.81 -1.91
CA ASP A 27 6.42 16.14 -1.14
C ASP A 27 6.66 17.23 -0.08
N ASP A 28 7.78 17.93 -0.19
CA ASP A 28 8.19 19.05 0.67
C ASP A 28 8.09 18.70 2.16
N SER A 29 8.79 17.64 2.57
CA SER A 29 8.72 17.16 3.95
C SER A 29 10.07 16.76 4.53
N TYR A 30 10.20 16.87 5.86
CA TYR A 30 11.26 16.24 6.63
C TYR A 30 10.79 14.88 7.13
N ASN A 31 11.63 13.87 6.91
CA ASN A 31 11.34 12.49 7.27
C ASN A 31 12.44 11.91 8.15
N ALA A 32 12.05 11.01 9.04
CA ALA A 32 12.96 10.11 9.74
C ALA A 32 12.37 8.71 9.70
N MET A 33 13.20 7.69 9.56
CA MET A 33 12.76 6.30 9.54
C MET A 33 13.59 5.44 10.48
N GLN A 34 12.97 4.40 11.02
CA GLN A 34 13.63 3.35 11.77
C GLN A 34 13.33 1.99 11.15
N VAL A 35 14.33 1.18 10.92
CA VAL A 35 14.14 -0.21 10.51
C VAL A 35 13.85 -1.04 11.75
N LEU A 36 12.61 -1.55 11.85
CA LEU A 36 12.17 -2.37 12.98
C LEU A 36 12.56 -3.84 12.79
N LYS A 37 12.49 -4.33 11.56
CA LYS A 37 12.77 -5.73 11.23
C LYS A 37 13.25 -5.84 9.79
N LYS A 38 14.15 -6.79 9.56
CA LYS A 38 14.61 -7.20 8.23
C LYS A 38 14.51 -8.73 8.13
N GLU A 39 13.86 -9.24 7.10
CA GLU A 39 13.67 -10.66 6.87
C GLU A 39 13.82 -10.99 5.38
N ALA A 40 14.49 -12.11 5.09
CA ALA A 40 14.56 -12.64 3.74
C ALA A 40 13.28 -13.44 3.44
N LEU A 41 12.39 -12.89 2.63
CA LEU A 41 11.11 -13.48 2.27
C LEU A 41 10.97 -13.62 0.75
N ALA A 42 10.23 -14.64 0.32
CA ALA A 42 9.97 -14.86 -1.10
C ALA A 42 9.06 -13.78 -1.69
N ASP A 43 9.40 -13.29 -2.89
CA ASP A 43 8.53 -12.41 -3.68
C ASP A 43 7.47 -13.19 -4.45
N SER A 44 7.68 -14.49 -4.68
CA SER A 44 6.76 -15.37 -5.40
C SER A 44 6.56 -16.66 -4.64
N VAL A 45 5.32 -17.04 -4.40
CA VAL A 45 4.94 -18.25 -3.69
C VAL A 45 3.97 -19.04 -4.56
N GLN A 46 4.33 -20.28 -4.89
CA GLN A 46 3.41 -21.22 -5.53
C GLN A 46 2.63 -21.96 -4.46
N PHE A 47 1.33 -21.97 -4.59
CA PHE A 47 0.45 -22.62 -3.63
C PHE A 47 -0.77 -23.20 -4.31
N ARG A 48 -1.47 -24.06 -3.59
CA ARG A 48 -2.82 -24.53 -3.89
C ARG A 48 -3.70 -24.40 -2.67
N GLN A 49 -5.00 -24.32 -2.87
CA GLN A 49 -5.94 -24.12 -1.78
C GLN A 49 -7.25 -24.84 -1.99
N ILE A 50 -7.94 -25.11 -0.89
CA ILE A 50 -9.35 -25.51 -0.85
C ILE A 50 -10.07 -24.52 0.07
N GLN A 51 -11.08 -23.85 -0.47
CA GLN A 51 -11.97 -23.01 0.31
C GLN A 51 -13.11 -23.85 0.85
N VAL A 52 -13.35 -23.75 2.15
CA VAL A 52 -14.38 -24.52 2.85
C VAL A 52 -15.35 -23.56 3.50
N TYR A 53 -16.62 -23.73 3.22
CA TYR A 53 -17.69 -23.00 3.87
C TYR A 53 -18.90 -23.92 4.14
N ALA A 54 -19.65 -23.61 5.16
CA ALA A 54 -20.89 -24.26 5.53
C ALA A 54 -21.90 -23.24 6.08
N GLU A 55 -23.07 -23.69 6.47
CA GLU A 55 -24.15 -22.81 6.94
C GLU A 55 -23.77 -21.95 8.18
N THR A 56 -22.85 -22.44 9.00
CA THR A 56 -22.35 -21.73 10.18
C THR A 56 -20.83 -21.82 10.27
N ALA A 57 -20.19 -20.85 10.93
CA ALA A 57 -18.73 -20.83 11.14
C ALA A 57 -18.26 -22.12 11.88
N GLU A 58 -19.04 -22.62 12.82
CA GLU A 58 -18.70 -23.83 13.56
C GLU A 58 -18.70 -25.08 12.66
N LYS A 59 -19.73 -25.22 11.81
CA LYS A 59 -19.79 -26.30 10.83
C LYS A 59 -18.66 -26.16 9.79
N THR A 60 -18.35 -24.94 9.34
CA THR A 60 -17.23 -24.65 8.44
C THR A 60 -15.92 -25.14 9.04
N LYS A 61 -15.66 -24.78 10.29
CA LYS A 61 -14.46 -25.19 11.00
C LYS A 61 -14.35 -26.70 11.15
N THR A 62 -15.42 -27.37 11.60
CA THR A 62 -15.45 -28.83 11.76
C THR A 62 -15.17 -29.55 10.43
N LEU A 63 -15.76 -29.04 9.33
CA LEU A 63 -15.55 -29.59 7.99
C LEU A 63 -14.10 -29.37 7.54
N ALA A 64 -13.57 -28.17 7.72
CA ALA A 64 -12.20 -27.85 7.37
C ALA A 64 -11.17 -28.66 8.14
N ASP A 65 -11.41 -28.89 9.45
CA ASP A 65 -10.55 -29.74 10.30
C ASP A 65 -10.56 -31.19 9.82
N SER A 66 -11.71 -31.70 9.37
CA SER A 66 -11.83 -33.05 8.79
C SER A 66 -11.03 -33.17 7.48
N ILE A 67 -11.18 -32.19 6.56
CA ILE A 67 -10.44 -32.14 5.29
C ILE A 67 -8.94 -32.03 5.56
N TYR A 68 -8.54 -31.14 6.45
CA TYR A 68 -7.15 -30.95 6.83
C TYR A 68 -6.52 -32.24 7.39
N THR A 69 -7.25 -32.96 8.23
CA THR A 69 -6.83 -34.24 8.77
C THR A 69 -6.66 -35.31 7.69
N ALA A 70 -7.63 -35.39 6.75
CA ALA A 70 -7.53 -36.33 5.64
C ALA A 70 -6.31 -36.03 4.74
N LEU A 71 -6.07 -34.75 4.42
CA LEU A 71 -4.90 -34.33 3.64
C LEU A 71 -3.58 -34.62 4.35
N LYS A 72 -3.53 -34.41 5.67
CA LYS A 72 -2.37 -34.81 6.49
C LYS A 72 -2.15 -36.33 6.51
N GLY A 73 -3.22 -37.10 6.42
CA GLY A 73 -3.18 -38.55 6.32
C GLY A 73 -2.78 -39.06 4.93
N GLY A 74 -2.52 -38.18 3.97
CA GLY A 74 -2.04 -38.53 2.63
C GLY A 74 -3.15 -38.64 1.56
N ALA A 75 -4.35 -38.18 1.84
CA ALA A 75 -5.40 -38.06 0.82
C ALA A 75 -4.98 -37.14 -0.33
N ASP A 76 -5.40 -37.42 -1.54
CA ASP A 76 -5.07 -36.58 -2.70
C ASP A 76 -5.77 -35.23 -2.63
N PHE A 77 -4.99 -34.19 -2.81
CA PHE A 77 -5.47 -32.82 -2.69
C PHE A 77 -6.45 -32.43 -3.79
N ALA A 78 -6.21 -32.87 -5.03
CA ALA A 78 -7.07 -32.53 -6.16
C ALA A 78 -8.41 -33.33 -6.09
N GLU A 79 -8.37 -34.59 -5.66
CA GLU A 79 -9.58 -35.37 -5.44
C GLU A 79 -10.47 -34.72 -4.39
N ILE A 80 -9.90 -34.29 -3.25
CA ILE A 80 -10.70 -33.61 -2.25
C ILE A 80 -11.20 -32.25 -2.77
N ALA A 81 -10.37 -31.47 -3.46
CA ALA A 81 -10.80 -30.18 -4.03
C ALA A 81 -12.02 -30.37 -4.97
N GLN A 82 -12.02 -31.42 -5.82
CA GLN A 82 -13.09 -31.70 -6.73
C GLN A 82 -14.42 -32.03 -6.02
N VAL A 83 -14.39 -32.70 -4.87
CA VAL A 83 -15.58 -32.94 -4.05
C VAL A 83 -16.26 -31.62 -3.65
N TYR A 84 -15.48 -30.55 -3.50
CA TYR A 84 -15.97 -29.20 -3.16
C TYR A 84 -16.11 -28.29 -4.40
N GLY A 85 -16.09 -28.83 -5.60
CA GLY A 85 -16.27 -28.09 -6.86
C GLY A 85 -15.08 -27.19 -7.22
N GLN A 86 -13.89 -27.52 -6.71
CA GLN A 86 -12.66 -26.75 -6.95
C GLN A 86 -11.63 -27.60 -7.67
N THR A 87 -10.73 -26.98 -8.43
CA THR A 87 -9.75 -27.73 -9.25
C THR A 87 -8.60 -28.28 -8.42
N GLY A 88 -8.25 -27.64 -7.31
CA GLY A 88 -7.06 -27.99 -6.53
C GLY A 88 -5.75 -27.70 -7.25
N GLU A 89 -5.79 -26.99 -8.40
CA GLU A 89 -4.61 -26.61 -9.16
C GLU A 89 -3.77 -25.57 -8.41
N SER A 90 -2.48 -25.56 -8.73
CA SER A 90 -1.57 -24.60 -8.13
C SER A 90 -1.55 -23.29 -8.91
N THR A 91 -1.37 -22.19 -8.18
CA THR A 91 -1.18 -20.85 -8.72
C THR A 91 -0.01 -20.15 -8.05
N TRP A 92 0.42 -19.03 -8.61
CA TRP A 92 1.47 -18.20 -8.05
C TRP A 92 0.89 -16.93 -7.44
N LEU A 93 1.22 -16.65 -6.19
CA LEU A 93 1.11 -15.33 -5.60
C LEU A 93 2.43 -14.59 -5.83
N THR A 94 2.37 -13.43 -6.45
CA THR A 94 3.55 -12.57 -6.67
C THR A 94 3.37 -11.23 -5.94
N ALA A 95 4.46 -10.52 -5.64
CA ALA A 95 4.39 -9.23 -4.95
C ALA A 95 3.41 -8.25 -5.63
N PRO A 96 3.40 -8.06 -6.96
CA PRO A 96 2.41 -7.21 -7.62
C PRO A 96 0.95 -7.62 -7.40
N SER A 97 0.67 -8.90 -7.13
CA SER A 97 -0.70 -9.41 -6.94
C SER A 97 -1.37 -8.86 -5.67
N TYR A 98 -0.61 -8.40 -4.68
CA TYR A 98 -1.14 -7.90 -3.41
C TYR A 98 -0.71 -6.46 -3.08
N GLU A 99 0.08 -5.81 -3.93
CA GLU A 99 0.55 -4.42 -3.71
C GLU A 99 -0.58 -3.38 -3.62
N GLY A 100 -1.72 -3.63 -4.23
CA GLY A 100 -2.89 -2.75 -4.18
C GLY A 100 -4.04 -3.30 -3.34
N ALA A 101 -3.88 -4.46 -2.72
CA ALA A 101 -4.94 -5.08 -1.94
C ALA A 101 -5.19 -4.32 -0.63
N ALA A 102 -6.45 -4.13 -0.27
CA ALA A 102 -6.81 -3.66 1.05
C ALA A 102 -6.27 -4.67 2.09
N LEU A 103 -5.40 -4.22 2.96
CA LEU A 103 -4.81 -5.03 4.03
C LEU A 103 -5.77 -5.08 5.24
N ASP A 104 -6.97 -5.62 5.05
CA ASP A 104 -7.79 -6.04 6.18
C ASP A 104 -7.14 -7.21 6.93
N ALA A 105 -7.69 -7.55 8.09
CA ALA A 105 -7.11 -8.57 8.97
C ALA A 105 -7.03 -9.94 8.30
N ASP A 106 -8.03 -10.32 7.50
CA ASP A 106 -8.13 -11.62 6.86
C ASP A 106 -7.16 -11.71 5.66
N ASN A 107 -7.09 -10.68 4.81
CA ASN A 107 -6.11 -10.61 3.72
C ASN A 107 -4.68 -10.62 4.26
N ALA A 108 -4.41 -9.85 5.33
CA ALA A 108 -3.09 -9.86 5.96
C ALA A 108 -2.72 -11.23 6.53
N LYS A 109 -3.67 -11.94 7.15
CA LYS A 109 -3.50 -13.29 7.68
C LYS A 109 -3.23 -14.29 6.57
N TYR A 110 -3.99 -14.23 5.47
CA TYR A 110 -3.82 -15.06 4.28
C TYR A 110 -2.45 -14.89 3.63
N ILE A 111 -2.07 -13.65 3.31
CA ILE A 111 -0.78 -13.32 2.68
C ILE A 111 0.39 -13.76 3.58
N LYS A 112 0.31 -13.51 4.89
CA LYS A 112 1.34 -13.96 5.85
C LYS A 112 1.47 -15.47 5.90
N ALA A 113 0.36 -16.21 5.86
CA ALA A 113 0.39 -17.68 5.85
C ALA A 113 1.10 -18.23 4.61
N LEU A 114 0.90 -17.61 3.44
CA LEU A 114 1.58 -17.99 2.20
C LEU A 114 3.07 -17.64 2.22
N ILE A 115 3.41 -16.41 2.60
CA ILE A 115 4.80 -15.93 2.59
C ILE A 115 5.65 -16.66 3.62
N ASN A 116 5.14 -16.92 4.82
CA ASN A 116 5.87 -17.54 5.91
C ASN A 116 5.74 -19.09 5.93
N GLY A 117 4.71 -19.67 5.30
CA GLY A 117 4.49 -21.12 5.27
C GLY A 117 5.69 -21.87 4.68
N ASN A 118 5.99 -23.05 5.19
CA ASN A 118 7.06 -23.90 4.66
C ASN A 118 6.60 -24.66 3.42
N LYS A 119 7.56 -25.04 2.55
CA LYS A 119 7.24 -25.88 1.38
C LYS A 119 6.61 -27.21 1.85
N LYS A 120 5.53 -27.62 1.17
CA LYS A 120 4.73 -28.81 1.43
C LYS A 120 3.92 -28.79 2.74
N GLU A 121 4.00 -27.73 3.52
CA GLU A 121 3.22 -27.57 4.74
C GLU A 121 1.76 -27.26 4.38
N LEU A 122 0.86 -27.95 5.07
CA LEU A 122 -0.58 -27.70 5.05
C LEU A 122 -0.94 -26.74 6.20
N THR A 123 -1.75 -25.74 5.89
CA THR A 123 -2.25 -24.79 6.90
C THR A 123 -3.77 -24.70 6.76
N ASN A 124 -4.51 -24.88 7.86
CA ASN A 124 -5.94 -24.58 7.94
C ASN A 124 -6.11 -23.17 8.49
N LEU A 125 -6.60 -22.26 7.66
CA LEU A 125 -6.69 -20.84 7.94
C LEU A 125 -8.14 -20.40 8.06
N GLU A 126 -8.53 -19.93 9.23
CA GLU A 126 -9.85 -19.37 9.50
C GLU A 126 -9.88 -17.89 9.10
N LEU A 127 -10.76 -17.53 8.15
CA LEU A 127 -10.94 -16.19 7.58
C LEU A 127 -12.43 -15.83 7.64
N GLY A 128 -12.82 -15.14 8.68
CA GLY A 128 -14.22 -14.81 8.91
C GLY A 128 -15.11 -16.07 8.95
N GLN A 129 -16.01 -16.23 7.98
CA GLN A 129 -16.92 -17.37 7.89
C GLN A 129 -16.41 -18.49 6.97
N VAL A 130 -15.23 -18.33 6.39
CA VAL A 130 -14.61 -19.29 5.46
C VAL A 130 -13.33 -19.83 6.08
N ASN A 131 -13.09 -21.13 5.93
CA ASN A 131 -11.77 -21.71 6.16
C ASN A 131 -11.07 -21.96 4.83
N VAL A 132 -9.78 -21.71 4.79
CA VAL A 132 -8.95 -21.98 3.61
C VAL A 132 -7.83 -22.94 3.99
N ILE A 133 -7.81 -24.10 3.35
CA ILE A 133 -6.72 -25.06 3.51
C ILE A 133 -5.69 -24.75 2.43
N LEU A 134 -4.53 -24.28 2.86
CA LEU A 134 -3.41 -23.86 2.02
C LEU A 134 -2.33 -24.94 2.01
N GLN A 135 -1.69 -25.12 0.85
CA GLN A 135 -0.43 -25.82 0.76
C GLN A 135 0.55 -25.01 -0.09
N VAL A 136 1.65 -24.58 0.53
CA VAL A 136 2.77 -23.94 -0.17
C VAL A 136 3.58 -25.01 -0.90
N LEU A 137 3.76 -24.85 -2.21
CA LEU A 137 4.46 -25.84 -3.07
C LEU A 137 5.89 -25.40 -3.38
N ASP A 138 6.07 -24.11 -3.74
CA ASP A 138 7.39 -23.58 -4.07
C ASP A 138 7.49 -22.10 -3.71
N LYS A 139 8.74 -21.61 -3.60
CA LYS A 139 9.06 -20.21 -3.31
C LYS A 139 10.22 -19.77 -4.18
N LYS A 140 10.11 -18.55 -4.78
CA LYS A 140 11.14 -17.97 -5.64
C LYS A 140 11.41 -16.52 -5.27
N ASP A 141 12.52 -16.01 -5.78
CA ASP A 141 12.92 -14.61 -5.66
C ASP A 141 12.94 -14.13 -4.21
N VAL A 142 13.72 -14.82 -3.38
CA VAL A 142 13.91 -14.43 -1.98
C VAL A 142 14.66 -13.10 -1.92
N LYS A 143 14.04 -12.10 -1.31
CA LYS A 143 14.58 -10.74 -1.14
C LYS A 143 14.43 -10.27 0.29
N ASP A 144 15.28 -9.34 0.66
CA ASP A 144 15.15 -8.65 1.93
C ASP A 144 13.87 -7.82 1.96
N LYS A 145 13.04 -8.07 2.95
CA LYS A 145 11.82 -7.30 3.26
C LYS A 145 12.02 -6.59 4.60
N TYR A 146 11.54 -5.37 4.65
CA TYR A 146 11.73 -4.49 5.80
C TYR A 146 10.41 -4.10 6.41
N GLN A 147 10.35 -4.13 7.73
CA GLN A 147 9.33 -3.44 8.50
C GLN A 147 9.93 -2.15 9.02
N ILE A 148 9.31 -1.02 8.71
CA ILE A 148 9.82 0.30 9.06
C ILE A 148 8.77 1.12 9.79
N ALA A 149 9.23 1.98 10.69
CA ALA A 149 8.47 3.10 11.21
C ALA A 149 8.96 4.38 10.55
N VAL A 150 8.04 5.24 10.12
CA VAL A 150 8.36 6.52 9.47
C VAL A 150 7.65 7.64 10.20
N ILE A 151 8.42 8.69 10.52
CA ILE A 151 7.88 9.97 10.99
C ILE A 151 8.07 10.97 9.86
N LYS A 152 6.97 11.63 9.48
CA LYS A 152 6.95 12.62 8.42
C LYS A 152 6.39 13.93 8.93
N ARG A 153 7.06 15.03 8.63
CA ARG A 153 6.59 16.37 8.93
C ARG A 153 6.64 17.22 7.65
N PRO A 154 5.51 17.67 7.13
CA PRO A 154 5.47 18.57 5.98
C PRO A 154 6.14 19.91 6.36
N VAL A 155 6.76 20.53 5.36
CA VAL A 155 7.26 21.91 5.45
C VAL A 155 6.11 22.84 5.10
N GLU A 156 5.67 23.62 6.06
CA GLU A 156 4.56 24.55 5.90
C GLU A 156 5.07 25.98 6.16
N PHE A 157 4.47 26.93 5.49
CA PHE A 157 4.73 28.33 5.79
C PHE A 157 4.23 28.68 7.20
N SER A 158 5.00 29.51 7.91
CA SER A 158 4.52 30.08 9.17
C SER A 158 3.28 30.95 8.93
N LYS A 159 2.42 31.08 9.95
CA LYS A 159 1.28 31.99 9.88
C LYS A 159 1.68 33.42 9.50
N GLU A 160 2.83 33.86 9.95
CA GLU A 160 3.37 35.20 9.67
C GLU A 160 3.72 35.33 8.19
N THR A 161 4.42 34.34 7.61
CA THR A 161 4.77 34.30 6.18
C THR A 161 3.51 34.28 5.32
N TYR A 162 2.55 33.40 5.68
CA TYR A 162 1.28 33.30 4.97
C TYR A 162 0.49 34.61 5.03
N ASN A 163 0.32 35.20 6.23
CA ASN A 163 -0.41 36.43 6.41
C ASN A 163 0.23 37.61 5.68
N LYS A 164 1.57 37.67 5.68
CA LYS A 164 2.29 38.70 4.92
C LYS A 164 2.00 38.59 3.43
N ALA A 165 2.19 37.42 2.84
CA ALA A 165 1.95 37.18 1.42
C ALA A 165 0.47 37.42 1.04
N TYR A 166 -0.48 36.99 1.89
CA TYR A 166 -1.90 37.22 1.70
C TYR A 166 -2.25 38.72 1.73
N ASN A 167 -1.70 39.48 2.69
CA ASN A 167 -1.95 40.91 2.80
C ASN A 167 -1.36 41.68 1.62
N GLU A 168 -0.14 41.34 1.19
CA GLU A 168 0.51 41.94 0.01
C GLU A 168 -0.29 41.70 -1.25
N PHE A 169 -0.75 40.45 -1.46
CA PHE A 169 -1.62 40.10 -2.61
C PHE A 169 -2.98 40.80 -2.54
N SER A 170 -3.59 40.85 -1.36
CA SER A 170 -4.89 41.54 -1.16
C SER A 170 -4.79 43.03 -1.45
N GLN A 171 -3.70 43.69 -1.04
CA GLN A 171 -3.44 45.09 -1.36
C GLN A 171 -3.23 45.31 -2.86
N PHE A 172 -2.47 44.41 -3.51
CA PHE A 172 -2.27 44.46 -4.96
C PHE A 172 -3.61 44.37 -5.71
N VAL A 173 -4.48 43.43 -5.36
CA VAL A 173 -5.81 43.30 -5.98
C VAL A 173 -6.68 44.53 -5.71
N ALA A 174 -6.66 45.07 -4.50
CA ALA A 174 -7.44 46.26 -4.13
C ALA A 174 -7.01 47.54 -4.90
N GLN A 175 -5.72 47.64 -5.25
CA GLN A 175 -5.17 48.76 -6.02
C GLN A 175 -5.40 48.58 -7.54
N ASN A 176 -5.55 47.35 -8.01
CA ASN A 176 -5.67 46.99 -9.42
C ASN A 176 -7.06 46.41 -9.69
N THR A 177 -8.09 47.24 -9.66
CA THR A 177 -9.51 46.86 -9.74
C THR A 177 -10.01 46.49 -11.14
N THR A 178 -9.20 46.67 -12.17
CA THR A 178 -9.55 46.31 -13.56
C THR A 178 -8.57 45.28 -14.12
N LEU A 179 -9.00 44.48 -15.08
CA LEU A 179 -8.15 43.48 -15.70
C LEU A 179 -6.90 44.09 -16.31
N ASP A 180 -7.04 45.21 -17.02
CA ASP A 180 -5.89 45.89 -17.66
C ASP A 180 -4.83 46.31 -16.64
N LYS A 181 -5.24 46.86 -15.49
CA LYS A 181 -4.33 47.22 -14.39
C LYS A 181 -3.68 45.98 -13.74
N LEU A 182 -4.43 44.90 -13.57
CA LEU A 182 -3.87 43.66 -13.05
C LEU A 182 -2.80 43.11 -13.98
N VAL A 183 -3.05 43.10 -15.30
CA VAL A 183 -2.10 42.64 -16.32
C VAL A 183 -0.86 43.52 -16.34
N GLU A 184 -1.05 44.85 -16.35
CA GLU A 184 0.05 45.81 -16.46
C GLU A 184 0.99 45.76 -15.24
N ASN A 185 0.45 45.59 -14.02
CA ASN A 185 1.20 45.72 -12.79
C ASN A 185 1.63 44.38 -12.15
N ALA A 186 1.16 43.24 -12.68
CA ALA A 186 1.40 41.93 -12.10
C ALA A 186 2.90 41.56 -12.13
N GLU A 187 3.55 41.72 -13.26
CA GLU A 187 4.94 41.34 -13.45
C GLU A 187 5.89 42.17 -12.59
N GLU A 188 5.69 43.50 -12.54
CA GLU A 188 6.45 44.40 -11.67
C GLU A 188 6.28 44.07 -10.18
N SER A 189 5.09 43.59 -9.79
CA SER A 189 4.76 43.18 -8.42
C SER A 189 5.18 41.73 -8.12
N GLY A 190 5.80 41.03 -9.05
CA GLY A 190 6.28 39.64 -8.88
C GLY A 190 5.19 38.57 -8.99
N TYR A 191 4.01 38.94 -9.52
CA TYR A 191 2.91 37.97 -9.74
C TYR A 191 2.94 37.43 -11.16
N ARG A 192 2.71 36.10 -11.28
CA ARG A 192 2.58 35.44 -12.56
C ARG A 192 1.12 35.44 -13.01
N LEU A 193 0.87 35.93 -14.22
CA LEU A 193 -0.44 35.81 -14.86
C LEU A 193 -0.56 34.45 -15.57
N LEU A 194 -1.72 33.80 -15.33
CA LEU A 194 -2.12 32.62 -16.06
C LEU A 194 -3.35 33.00 -16.86
N GLU A 195 -3.25 32.97 -18.17
CA GLU A 195 -4.35 33.25 -19.08
C GLU A 195 -4.95 31.93 -19.56
N ARG A 196 -6.29 31.85 -19.52
CA ARG A 196 -7.02 30.74 -20.10
C ARG A 196 -8.10 31.28 -21.02
N ALA A 197 -7.94 30.96 -22.32
CA ALA A 197 -8.82 31.47 -23.38
C ALA A 197 -10.17 30.76 -23.45
N ASP A 198 -10.29 29.53 -22.93
CA ASP A 198 -11.51 28.73 -22.96
C ASP A 198 -11.93 28.28 -21.55
N PHE A 199 -13.15 28.60 -21.20
CA PHE A 199 -13.75 28.24 -19.91
C PHE A 199 -15.18 27.79 -20.09
N ARG A 200 -15.53 26.61 -19.54
CA ARG A 200 -16.88 26.05 -19.65
C ARG A 200 -17.69 26.31 -18.39
N ASN A 201 -18.99 26.48 -18.54
CA ASN A 201 -19.94 26.85 -17.47
C ASN A 201 -19.94 25.88 -16.26
N ASN A 202 -19.49 24.66 -16.41
CA ASN A 202 -19.47 23.63 -15.37
C ASN A 202 -18.05 23.21 -14.96
N GLU A 203 -17.05 23.98 -15.29
CA GLU A 203 -15.69 23.77 -14.80
C GLU A 203 -15.52 24.36 -13.40
N HIS A 204 -15.07 23.52 -12.46
CA HIS A 204 -14.83 23.91 -11.08
C HIS A 204 -13.39 24.37 -10.80
N TYR A 205 -12.50 24.23 -11.77
CA TYR A 205 -11.08 24.58 -11.65
C TYR A 205 -10.64 25.47 -12.79
N VAL A 206 -10.02 26.59 -12.48
CA VAL A 206 -9.43 27.52 -13.43
C VAL A 206 -7.90 27.42 -13.31
N GLY A 207 -7.25 26.99 -14.37
CA GLY A 207 -5.80 26.83 -14.40
C GLY A 207 -5.31 25.52 -13.73
N GLY A 208 -4.03 25.24 -13.81
CA GLY A 208 -3.37 24.09 -13.21
C GLY A 208 -2.90 24.34 -11.77
N VAL A 209 -3.77 24.93 -10.95
CA VAL A 209 -3.47 25.17 -9.52
C VAL A 209 -4.07 24.06 -8.68
#